data_9b730885cf9394e5155076eb641a7a5e
#
_entry.id   9b730885cf9394e5155076eb641a7a5e
#
_cell.length_a   1.000
_cell.length_b   1.000
_cell.length_c   1.000
_cell.angle_alpha   90.00
_cell.angle_beta   90.00
_cell.angle_gamma   90.00
#
_symmetry.space_group_name_H-M   'P 1'
#
loop_
_entity.id
_entity.type
_entity.pdbx_description
1 polymer ?
#
loop_
_entity_poly.entity_id
_entity_poly.type
_entity_poly.pdbx_seq_one_letter_code
_entity_poly.pdbx_strand_id
1 'polypeptide(L)'
;MSVYLIIKSETSLVDKKQFDDWYSHEHLKEAKKDFGAISAKRGWITNSDLHVAVYEFENIKIAQKIFKSKKLKLLIQKFDNKWNSKVNRTREIVDIIQEY
;
A
#
# COMPACT_ATOMS: atom_id res chain seq x y z
N MET A 1 13.45 -4.94 -15.04
CA MET A 1 13.53 -4.08 -13.84
C MET A 1 12.21 -4.08 -13.12
N SER A 2 12.25 -3.83 -11.83
CA SER A 2 11.04 -3.87 -11.00
C SER A 2 10.16 -2.66 -11.20
N VAL A 3 8.88 -2.88 -10.93
CA VAL A 3 7.86 -1.83 -10.86
C VAL A 3 7.33 -1.81 -9.43
N TYR A 4 7.13 -0.63 -8.87
CA TYR A 4 6.65 -0.49 -7.51
C TYR A 4 5.31 0.23 -7.48
N LEU A 5 4.39 -0.29 -6.69
CA LEU A 5 3.19 0.41 -6.26
C LEU A 5 3.50 1.03 -4.90
N ILE A 6 3.40 2.34 -4.81
CA ILE A 6 3.66 3.08 -3.57
C ILE A 6 2.34 3.64 -3.06
N ILE A 7 1.97 3.26 -1.84
CA ILE A 7 0.76 3.74 -1.18
C ILE A 7 1.17 4.55 0.03
N LYS A 8 0.83 5.84 0.01
CA LYS A 8 1.06 6.75 1.13
C LYS A 8 -0.25 6.98 1.85
N SER A 9 -0.22 6.87 3.17
CA SER A 9 -1.40 6.99 4.03
C SER A 9 -1.17 8.08 5.08
N GLU A 10 -2.01 9.12 5.05
CA GLU A 10 -1.99 10.19 6.05
C GLU A 10 -2.78 9.74 7.27
N THR A 11 -2.13 9.58 8.41
CA THR A 11 -2.72 8.98 9.60
C THR A 11 -2.99 9.94 10.75
N SER A 12 -2.92 11.26 10.50
CA SER A 12 -3.08 12.27 11.56
C SER A 12 -4.44 12.25 12.27
N LEU A 13 -5.46 11.68 11.64
CA LEU A 13 -6.82 11.63 12.21
C LEU A 13 -7.15 10.30 12.90
N VAL A 14 -6.21 9.37 12.98
CA VAL A 14 -6.39 8.07 13.63
C VAL A 14 -5.27 7.80 14.63
N ASP A 15 -5.45 6.77 15.46
CA ASP A 15 -4.41 6.35 16.38
C ASP A 15 -3.27 5.69 15.60
N LYS A 16 -2.10 6.31 15.62
CA LYS A 16 -0.94 5.88 14.86
C LYS A 16 -0.47 4.48 15.27
N LYS A 17 -0.49 4.17 16.57
CA LYS A 17 -0.08 2.86 17.06
C LYS A 17 -1.04 1.77 16.62
N GLN A 18 -2.34 2.02 16.69
CA GLN A 18 -3.35 1.07 16.21
C GLN A 18 -3.21 0.83 14.70
N PHE A 19 -2.96 1.87 13.93
CA PHE A 19 -2.71 1.77 12.49
C PHE A 19 -1.47 0.91 12.21
N ASP A 20 -0.38 1.18 12.93
CA ASP A 20 0.87 0.45 12.79
C ASP A 20 0.70 -1.03 13.12
N ASP A 21 0.04 -1.33 14.23
CA ASP A 21 -0.23 -2.71 14.66
C ASP A 21 -1.09 -3.47 13.64
N TRP A 22 -2.16 -2.83 13.14
CA TRP A 22 -3.05 -3.46 12.17
C TRP A 22 -2.32 -3.76 10.85
N TYR A 23 -1.53 -2.81 10.37
CA TYR A 23 -0.73 -3.01 9.15
C TYR A 23 0.27 -4.15 9.32
N SER A 24 0.93 -4.18 10.47
CA SER A 24 1.94 -5.20 10.81
C SER A 24 1.36 -6.61 10.89
N HIS A 25 0.21 -6.77 11.55
CA HIS A 25 -0.35 -8.09 11.82
C HIS A 25 -1.28 -8.61 10.73
N GLU A 26 -1.88 -7.72 9.94
CA GLU A 26 -2.94 -8.11 9.03
C GLU A 26 -2.76 -7.58 7.61
N HIS A 27 -2.73 -6.26 7.45
CA HIS A 27 -2.98 -5.64 6.15
C HIS A 27 -1.84 -5.81 5.13
N LEU A 28 -0.57 -5.73 5.55
CA LEU A 28 0.55 -5.83 4.60
C LEU A 28 0.59 -7.21 3.93
N LYS A 29 0.40 -8.26 4.69
CA LYS A 29 0.38 -9.64 4.18
C LYS A 29 -0.78 -9.86 3.24
N GLU A 30 -1.97 -9.38 3.63
CA GLU A 30 -3.18 -9.51 2.83
C GLU A 30 -3.05 -8.78 1.50
N ALA A 31 -2.57 -7.55 1.53
CA ALA A 31 -2.38 -6.74 0.33
C ALA A 31 -1.32 -7.36 -0.60
N LYS A 32 -0.20 -7.81 -0.05
CA LYS A 32 0.82 -8.50 -0.85
C LYS A 32 0.25 -9.68 -1.60
N LYS A 33 -0.53 -10.52 -0.91
CA LYS A 33 -1.15 -11.72 -1.49
C LYS A 33 -2.17 -11.34 -2.55
N ASP A 34 -3.07 -10.43 -2.24
CA ASP A 34 -4.17 -10.04 -3.14
C ASP A 34 -3.66 -9.30 -4.37
N PHE A 35 -2.57 -8.55 -4.26
CA PHE A 35 -1.95 -7.88 -5.40
C PHE A 35 -1.08 -8.83 -6.23
N GLY A 36 -0.68 -9.98 -5.69
CA GLY A 36 0.29 -10.84 -6.35
C GLY A 36 1.67 -10.20 -6.40
N ALA A 37 2.03 -9.40 -5.42
CA ALA A 37 3.32 -8.71 -5.38
C ALA A 37 4.45 -9.67 -5.04
N ILE A 38 5.64 -9.41 -5.60
CA ILE A 38 6.85 -10.18 -5.33
C ILE A 38 7.33 -9.94 -3.91
N SER A 39 7.24 -8.69 -3.46
CA SER A 39 7.62 -8.27 -2.11
C SER A 39 6.74 -7.14 -1.64
N ALA A 40 6.71 -6.94 -0.34
CA ALA A 40 6.01 -5.83 0.29
C ALA A 40 6.84 -5.34 1.47
N LYS A 41 6.93 -4.04 1.60
CA LYS A 41 7.61 -3.40 2.73
C LYS A 41 6.89 -2.11 3.08
N ARG A 42 7.06 -1.66 4.31
CA ARG A 42 6.40 -0.46 4.78
C ARG A 42 7.28 0.30 5.78
N GLY A 43 6.97 1.54 5.96
CA GLY A 43 7.65 2.37 6.93
C GLY A 43 6.94 3.69 7.12
N TRP A 44 7.56 4.55 7.90
CA TRP A 44 7.07 5.89 8.19
C TRP A 44 8.04 6.93 7.65
N ILE A 45 7.51 7.99 7.06
CA ILE A 45 8.35 9.16 6.76
C ILE A 45 8.79 9.72 8.11
N THR A 46 10.09 9.92 8.29
CA THR A 46 10.69 10.37 9.54
C THR A 46 10.02 11.65 10.05
N ASN A 47 9.69 11.66 11.34
CA ASN A 47 9.05 12.80 12.02
C ASN A 47 7.70 13.20 11.42
N SER A 48 6.92 12.23 10.97
CA SER A 48 5.60 12.48 10.37
C SER A 48 4.61 11.39 10.74
N ASP A 49 3.33 11.66 10.43
CA ASP A 49 2.26 10.68 10.48
C ASP A 49 1.96 10.08 9.11
N LEU A 50 2.90 10.20 8.18
CA LEU A 50 2.76 9.67 6.82
C LEU A 50 3.37 8.28 6.73
N HIS A 51 2.50 7.29 6.52
CA HIS A 51 2.88 5.89 6.32
C HIS A 51 3.11 5.60 4.85
N VAL A 52 4.10 4.76 4.55
CA VAL A 52 4.41 4.36 3.18
C VAL A 52 4.46 2.84 3.11
N ALA A 53 3.71 2.26 2.16
CA ALA A 53 3.81 0.84 1.82
C ALA A 53 4.26 0.72 0.36
N VAL A 54 5.16 -0.22 0.10
CA VAL A 54 5.77 -0.41 -1.23
C VAL A 54 5.62 -1.87 -1.63
N TYR A 55 4.99 -2.09 -2.77
CA TYR A 55 4.77 -3.43 -3.34
C TYR A 55 5.50 -3.56 -4.65
N GLU A 56 6.27 -4.63 -4.81
CA GLU A 56 7.08 -4.86 -5.99
C GLU A 56 6.40 -5.81 -6.98
N PHE A 57 6.48 -5.48 -8.27
CA PHE A 57 5.95 -6.31 -9.37
C PHE A 57 7.02 -6.52 -10.44
N GLU A 58 6.89 -7.60 -11.20
CA GLU A 58 7.82 -7.91 -12.29
C GLU A 58 7.78 -6.89 -13.42
N ASN A 59 6.57 -6.41 -13.77
CA ASN A 59 6.41 -5.50 -14.91
C ASN A 59 5.18 -4.60 -14.70
N ILE A 60 5.12 -3.58 -15.57
CA ILE A 60 4.06 -2.56 -15.50
C ILE A 60 2.66 -3.13 -15.77
N LYS A 61 2.54 -4.13 -16.62
CA LYS A 61 1.24 -4.71 -16.98
C LYS A 61 0.59 -5.40 -15.79
N ILE A 62 1.39 -6.13 -15.00
CA ILE A 62 0.90 -6.78 -13.78
C ILE A 62 0.44 -5.74 -12.78
N ALA A 63 1.24 -4.69 -12.55
CA ALA A 63 0.89 -3.61 -11.63
C ALA A 63 -0.39 -2.89 -12.07
N GLN A 64 -0.54 -2.61 -13.36
CA GLN A 64 -1.71 -1.90 -13.89
C GLN A 64 -3.00 -2.72 -13.76
N LYS A 65 -2.93 -4.03 -13.88
CA LYS A 65 -4.10 -4.92 -13.72
C LYS A 65 -4.74 -4.79 -12.35
N ILE A 66 -3.95 -4.50 -11.33
CA ILE A 66 -4.42 -4.40 -9.95
C ILE A 66 -5.42 -3.26 -9.80
N PHE A 67 -5.20 -2.13 -10.46
CA PHE A 67 -6.11 -0.99 -10.40
C PHE A 67 -7.51 -1.28 -10.94
N LYS A 68 -7.64 -2.32 -11.76
CA LYS A 68 -8.93 -2.74 -12.33
C LYS A 68 -9.51 -3.95 -11.62
N SER A 69 -8.84 -4.48 -10.60
CA SER A 69 -9.24 -5.73 -9.97
C SER A 69 -10.32 -5.54 -8.91
N LYS A 70 -11.17 -6.55 -8.76
CA LYS A 70 -12.15 -6.61 -7.67
C LYS A 70 -11.46 -6.72 -6.31
N LYS A 71 -10.32 -7.40 -6.26
CA LYS A 71 -9.53 -7.55 -5.03
C LYS A 71 -9.08 -6.20 -4.48
N LEU A 72 -8.62 -5.29 -5.34
CA LEU A 72 -8.25 -3.94 -4.91
C LEU A 72 -9.47 -3.19 -4.37
N LYS A 73 -10.60 -3.27 -5.05
CA LYS A 73 -11.84 -2.61 -4.59
C LYS A 73 -12.27 -3.11 -3.22
N LEU A 74 -12.19 -4.41 -2.98
CA LEU A 74 -12.52 -5.01 -1.68
C LEU A 74 -11.53 -4.59 -0.59
N LEU A 75 -10.23 -4.52 -0.91
CA LEU A 75 -9.22 -4.05 0.02
C LEU A 75 -9.42 -2.58 0.39
N ILE A 76 -9.74 -1.74 -0.58
CA ILE A 76 -10.05 -0.32 -0.35
C ILE A 76 -11.25 -0.20 0.59
N GLN A 77 -12.31 -0.94 0.31
CA GLN A 77 -13.54 -0.92 1.10
C GLN A 77 -13.28 -1.38 2.54
N LYS A 78 -12.54 -2.46 2.70
CA LYS A 78 -12.15 -2.98 4.02
C LYS A 78 -11.30 -1.97 4.79
N PHE A 79 -10.35 -1.33 4.12
CA PHE A 79 -9.50 -0.30 4.71
C PHE A 79 -10.33 0.91 5.17
N ASP A 80 -11.18 1.42 4.29
CA ASP A 80 -11.99 2.61 4.59
C ASP A 80 -12.99 2.33 5.72
N ASN A 81 -13.56 1.13 5.76
CA ASN A 81 -14.44 0.71 6.85
C ASN A 81 -13.70 0.63 8.18
N LYS A 82 -12.50 0.05 8.16
CA LYS A 82 -11.67 -0.07 9.38
C LYS A 82 -11.35 1.28 9.98
N TRP A 83 -11.06 2.28 9.16
CA TRP A 83 -10.58 3.59 9.60
C TRP A 83 -11.62 4.70 9.47
N ASN A 84 -12.89 4.34 9.20
CA ASN A 84 -14.00 5.29 9.07
C ASN A 84 -13.73 6.40 8.06
N SER A 85 -13.04 6.07 6.97
CA SER A 85 -12.65 7.01 5.92
C SER A 85 -11.81 8.20 6.42
N LYS A 86 -11.11 8.04 7.55
CA LYS A 86 -10.27 9.09 8.15
C LYS A 86 -8.82 9.08 7.68
N VAL A 87 -8.45 8.11 6.84
CA VAL A 87 -7.09 7.99 6.31
C VAL A 87 -7.12 8.28 4.82
N ASN A 88 -6.54 9.40 4.42
CA ASN A 88 -6.38 9.74 3.01
C ASN A 88 -5.17 9.02 2.45
N ARG A 89 -5.31 8.42 1.27
CA ARG A 89 -4.23 7.67 0.63
C ARG A 89 -3.98 8.18 -0.78
N THR A 90 -2.72 8.09 -1.19
CA THR A 90 -2.32 8.25 -2.59
C THR A 90 -1.70 6.95 -3.06
N ARG A 91 -1.88 6.64 -4.34
CA ARG A 91 -1.32 5.45 -5.00
C ARG A 91 -0.59 5.88 -6.24
N GLU A 92 0.66 5.44 -6.35
CA GLU A 92 1.52 5.79 -7.48
C GLU A 92 2.25 4.54 -7.94
N ILE A 93 2.39 4.39 -9.26
CA ILE A 93 3.23 3.33 -9.83
C ILE A 93 4.54 3.96 -10.31
N VAL A 94 5.65 3.38 -9.88
CA VAL A 94 6.98 3.79 -10.31
C VAL A 94 7.57 2.67 -11.15
N ASP A 95 7.83 2.96 -12.41
CA ASP A 95 8.51 2.04 -13.32
C ASP A 95 10.00 2.37 -13.26
N ILE A 96 10.80 1.46 -12.69
CA ILE A 96 12.25 1.67 -12.57
C ILE A 96 12.89 1.52 -13.93
N ILE A 97 13.53 2.56 -14.40
CA ILE A 97 14.16 2.58 -15.73
C ILE A 97 15.67 2.44 -15.68
N GLN A 98 16.27 2.52 -14.52
CA GLN A 98 17.73 2.42 -14.38
C GLN A 98 18.10 2.03 -12.95
N GLU A 99 19.01 1.06 -12.86
CA GLU A 99 19.62 0.63 -11.59
C GLU A 99 21.12 0.48 -11.81
N TYR A 100 21.91 0.74 -10.77
CA TYR A 100 23.35 0.50 -10.77
C TYR A 100 23.72 -0.62 -9.82
#